data_daadeb24158a5538e5cd3c26e668131c
#
_entry.id   daadeb24158a5538e5cd3c26e668131c
#
_cell.length_a   1.000
_cell.length_b   1.000
_cell.length_c   1.000
_cell.angle_alpha   90.00
_cell.angle_beta   90.00
_cell.angle_gamma   90.00
#
_symmetry.space_group_name_H-M   'P 1'
#
loop_
_entity.id
_entity.type
_entity.pdbx_description
1 polymer ?
#
loop_
_entity_poly.entity_id
_entity_poly.type
_entity_poly.pdbx_seq_one_letter_code
_entity_poly.pdbx_strand_id
1 'polypeptide(L)'
;VKNIYDNFIQKEIKNYVDYKDGVTRINLCKLKNSIEPKSVLHEIIKHYNFSDIDSIFESINSDSGREFFSNTHYLVKDREYYLITQKINPVSVKIHESTDFVKNPIFINFKLIDPSSQNKSKKNALLNYSKLSFPLTLRSYKKGDWFIPSGMTGKKKLSDYFIDNKFSMIDKKKCLVLCSQEDIVWVVGHRVDERYKLVGTQEKAYICRTK
;
A
#
# COMPACT_ATOMS: atom_id res chain seq x y z
N VAL A 1 -34.84 -16.33 -20.04
CA VAL A 1 -33.56 -17.05 -19.96
C VAL A 1 -32.46 -16.12 -19.46
N LYS A 2 -32.28 -14.92 -20.01
CA LYS A 2 -31.21 -13.97 -19.65
C LYS A 2 -31.29 -13.56 -18.16
N ASN A 3 -32.47 -13.20 -17.65
CA ASN A 3 -32.68 -12.81 -16.24
C ASN A 3 -32.37 -13.93 -15.24
N ILE A 4 -32.61 -15.19 -15.60
CA ILE A 4 -32.33 -16.34 -14.73
C ILE A 4 -30.82 -16.58 -14.67
N TYR A 5 -30.14 -16.50 -15.82
CA TYR A 5 -28.68 -16.60 -15.91
C TYR A 5 -27.99 -15.48 -15.13
N ASP A 6 -28.40 -14.23 -15.33
CA ASP A 6 -27.84 -13.07 -14.65
C ASP A 6 -28.02 -13.19 -13.12
N ASN A 7 -29.20 -13.60 -12.65
CA ASN A 7 -29.45 -13.81 -11.21
C ASN A 7 -28.62 -14.96 -10.62
N PHE A 8 -28.46 -16.06 -11.37
CA PHE A 8 -27.60 -17.17 -10.95
C PHE A 8 -26.15 -16.75 -10.83
N ILE A 9 -25.60 -16.09 -11.85
CA ILE A 9 -24.21 -15.61 -11.84
C ILE A 9 -23.97 -14.57 -10.74
N GLN A 10 -24.88 -13.64 -10.52
CA GLN A 10 -24.75 -12.63 -9.46
C GLN A 10 -24.76 -13.27 -8.05
N LYS A 11 -25.48 -14.36 -7.89
CA LYS A 11 -25.50 -15.13 -6.64
C LYS A 11 -24.19 -15.90 -6.44
N GLU A 12 -23.68 -16.48 -7.51
CA GLU A 12 -22.41 -17.20 -7.53
C GLU A 12 -21.22 -16.26 -7.26
N ILE A 13 -21.17 -15.07 -7.89
CA ILE A 13 -20.08 -14.10 -7.73
C ILE A 13 -19.80 -13.82 -6.24
N LYS A 14 -20.82 -13.70 -5.41
CA LYS A 14 -20.67 -13.44 -3.96
C LYS A 14 -19.87 -14.52 -3.23
N ASN A 15 -19.81 -15.72 -3.76
CA ASN A 15 -19.04 -16.83 -3.16
C ASN A 15 -17.53 -16.69 -3.42
N TYR A 16 -17.16 -15.98 -4.48
CA TYR A 16 -15.78 -15.87 -4.95
C TYR A 16 -15.13 -14.52 -4.59
N VAL A 17 -15.94 -13.49 -4.33
CA VAL A 17 -15.48 -12.11 -4.20
C VAL A 17 -15.69 -11.60 -2.78
N ASP A 18 -14.64 -10.94 -2.26
CA ASP A 18 -14.67 -10.18 -1.02
C ASP A 18 -14.20 -8.74 -1.31
N TYR A 19 -14.79 -7.77 -0.62
CA TYR A 19 -14.43 -6.36 -0.76
C TYR A 19 -14.01 -5.79 0.60
N LYS A 20 -12.76 -5.32 0.66
CA LYS A 20 -12.20 -4.72 1.87
C LYS A 20 -11.24 -3.59 1.52
N ASP A 21 -11.34 -2.46 2.22
CA ASP A 21 -10.42 -1.31 2.14
C ASP A 21 -10.18 -0.79 0.70
N GLY A 22 -11.26 -0.77 -0.12
CA GLY A 22 -11.18 -0.35 -1.53
C GLY A 22 -10.50 -1.37 -2.45
N VAL A 23 -10.38 -2.62 -2.01
CA VAL A 23 -9.79 -3.72 -2.77
C VAL A 23 -10.83 -4.82 -2.96
N THR A 24 -11.08 -5.20 -4.22
CA THR A 24 -11.83 -6.40 -4.57
C THR A 24 -10.87 -7.59 -4.58
N ARG A 25 -11.21 -8.63 -3.83
CA ARG A 25 -10.42 -9.86 -3.73
C ARG A 25 -11.21 -11.00 -4.35
N ILE A 26 -10.64 -11.68 -5.34
CA ILE A 26 -11.23 -12.85 -5.99
C ILE A 26 -10.44 -14.08 -5.53
N ASN A 27 -11.12 -15.02 -4.87
CA ASN A 27 -10.52 -16.26 -4.42
C ASN A 27 -10.33 -17.22 -5.60
N LEU A 28 -9.08 -17.49 -5.99
CA LEU A 28 -8.73 -18.28 -7.16
C LEU A 28 -9.00 -19.78 -6.96
N CYS A 29 -8.85 -20.29 -5.74
CA CYS A 29 -9.14 -21.68 -5.44
C CYS A 29 -10.64 -21.98 -5.64
N LYS A 30 -11.50 -21.11 -5.09
CA LYS A 30 -12.94 -21.23 -5.28
C LYS A 30 -13.34 -21.04 -6.75
N LEU A 31 -12.75 -20.04 -7.42
CA LEU A 31 -13.04 -19.74 -8.81
C LEU A 31 -12.72 -20.94 -9.73
N LYS A 32 -11.55 -21.57 -9.56
CA LYS A 32 -11.15 -22.75 -10.33
C LYS A 32 -12.15 -23.92 -10.22
N ASN A 33 -12.79 -24.07 -9.08
CA ASN A 33 -13.75 -25.12 -8.81
C ASN A 33 -15.18 -24.76 -9.20
N SER A 34 -15.42 -23.62 -9.82
CA SER A 34 -16.74 -23.26 -10.36
C SER A 34 -17.02 -24.02 -11.65
N ILE A 35 -18.30 -24.10 -12.05
CA ILE A 35 -18.73 -24.84 -13.26
C ILE A 35 -18.11 -24.22 -14.52
N GLU A 36 -18.05 -22.91 -14.60
CA GLU A 36 -17.54 -22.14 -15.74
C GLU A 36 -16.58 -21.04 -15.30
N PRO A 37 -15.33 -21.38 -14.87
CA PRO A 37 -14.42 -20.44 -14.22
C PRO A 37 -14.11 -19.19 -15.05
N LYS A 38 -13.95 -19.33 -16.37
CA LYS A 38 -13.66 -18.23 -17.28
C LYS A 38 -14.85 -17.27 -17.42
N SER A 39 -16.06 -17.81 -17.53
CA SER A 39 -17.29 -17.01 -17.62
C SER A 39 -17.56 -16.27 -16.30
N VAL A 40 -17.36 -16.92 -15.17
CA VAL A 40 -17.48 -16.30 -13.83
C VAL A 40 -16.45 -15.18 -13.68
N LEU A 41 -15.18 -15.42 -14.03
CA LEU A 41 -14.15 -14.39 -13.99
C LEU A 41 -14.50 -13.20 -14.86
N HIS A 42 -14.94 -13.45 -16.10
CA HIS A 42 -15.38 -12.40 -17.02
C HIS A 42 -16.47 -11.51 -16.39
N GLU A 43 -17.49 -12.13 -15.83
CA GLU A 43 -18.59 -11.40 -15.18
C GLU A 43 -18.12 -10.55 -13.98
N ILE A 44 -17.17 -11.06 -13.19
CA ILE A 44 -16.59 -10.32 -12.07
C ILE A 44 -15.82 -9.10 -12.55
N ILE A 45 -14.96 -9.27 -13.58
CA ILE A 45 -13.99 -8.22 -13.98
C ILE A 45 -14.49 -7.27 -15.07
N LYS A 46 -15.61 -7.55 -15.72
CA LYS A 46 -16.17 -6.71 -16.81
C LYS A 46 -16.39 -5.24 -16.39
N HIS A 47 -16.76 -5.01 -15.14
CA HIS A 47 -17.00 -3.67 -14.60
C HIS A 47 -15.73 -2.85 -14.34
N TYR A 48 -14.56 -3.49 -14.41
CA TYR A 48 -13.26 -2.84 -14.20
C TYR A 48 -12.55 -2.50 -15.52
N ASN A 49 -13.22 -2.72 -16.67
CA ASN A 49 -12.73 -2.38 -18.03
C ASN A 49 -11.38 -3.03 -18.38
N PHE A 50 -11.14 -4.27 -17.97
CA PHE A 50 -10.02 -5.06 -18.48
C PHE A 50 -10.38 -5.61 -19.86
N SER A 51 -9.47 -5.46 -20.82
CA SER A 51 -9.67 -5.90 -22.22
C SER A 51 -9.14 -7.31 -22.49
N ASP A 52 -8.10 -7.73 -21.78
CA ASP A 52 -7.42 -9.01 -22.01
C ASP A 52 -7.81 -10.05 -20.94
N ILE A 53 -9.03 -10.55 -21.06
CA ILE A 53 -9.58 -11.51 -20.11
C ILE A 53 -8.90 -12.87 -20.23
N ASP A 54 -8.47 -13.24 -21.44
CA ASP A 54 -7.80 -14.52 -21.70
C ASP A 54 -6.48 -14.61 -20.95
N SER A 55 -5.61 -13.62 -21.09
CA SER A 55 -4.35 -13.57 -20.36
C SER A 55 -4.55 -13.49 -18.84
N ILE A 56 -5.59 -12.79 -18.35
CA ILE A 56 -5.92 -12.78 -16.94
C ILE A 56 -6.30 -14.20 -16.49
N PHE A 57 -7.17 -14.89 -17.23
CA PHE A 57 -7.60 -16.23 -16.89
C PHE A 57 -6.43 -17.23 -16.91
N GLU A 58 -5.59 -17.22 -17.93
CA GLU A 58 -4.40 -18.08 -18.02
C GLU A 58 -3.45 -17.86 -16.87
N SER A 59 -3.35 -16.64 -16.36
CA SER A 59 -2.47 -16.31 -15.22
C SER A 59 -2.92 -16.92 -13.89
N ILE A 60 -4.09 -17.53 -13.79
CA ILE A 60 -4.58 -18.19 -12.57
C ILE A 60 -3.56 -19.23 -12.04
N ASN A 61 -2.87 -19.92 -12.95
CA ASN A 61 -1.88 -20.94 -12.60
C ASN A 61 -0.43 -20.43 -12.55
N SER A 62 -0.19 -19.15 -12.83
CA SER A 62 1.14 -18.56 -12.78
C SER A 62 1.58 -18.25 -11.33
N ASP A 63 2.84 -17.85 -11.16
CA ASP A 63 3.34 -17.32 -9.89
C ASP A 63 2.68 -15.98 -9.53
N SER A 64 2.78 -15.59 -8.26
CA SER A 64 2.35 -14.27 -7.79
C SER A 64 3.15 -13.15 -8.46
N GLY A 65 2.51 -12.00 -8.66
CA GLY A 65 3.15 -10.83 -9.24
C GLY A 65 2.76 -10.53 -10.69
N ARG A 66 1.94 -11.38 -11.34
CA ARG A 66 1.35 -11.04 -12.65
C ARG A 66 0.41 -9.85 -12.49
N GLU A 67 0.64 -8.82 -13.29
CA GLU A 67 -0.04 -7.53 -13.23
C GLU A 67 -0.81 -7.25 -14.52
N PHE A 68 -2.02 -6.72 -14.39
CA PHE A 68 -2.88 -6.29 -15.50
C PHE A 68 -3.43 -4.90 -15.21
N PHE A 69 -3.59 -4.12 -16.27
CA PHE A 69 -4.02 -2.73 -16.16
C PHE A 69 -5.20 -2.49 -17.11
N SER A 70 -6.23 -1.85 -16.58
CA SER A 70 -7.26 -1.21 -17.40
C SER A 70 -7.05 0.31 -17.40
N ASN A 71 -7.95 1.06 -18.01
CA ASN A 71 -7.89 2.53 -17.94
C ASN A 71 -8.06 3.07 -16.51
N THR A 72 -8.82 2.37 -15.67
CA THR A 72 -9.23 2.83 -14.33
C THR A 72 -8.70 1.97 -13.19
N HIS A 73 -8.42 0.69 -13.44
CA HIS A 73 -8.08 -0.28 -12.40
C HIS A 73 -6.76 -0.99 -12.65
N TYR A 74 -6.25 -1.55 -11.59
CA TYR A 74 -5.08 -2.39 -11.50
C TYR A 74 -5.49 -3.72 -10.89
N LEU A 75 -5.14 -4.82 -11.57
CA LEU A 75 -5.32 -6.18 -11.09
C LEU A 75 -3.96 -6.83 -10.90
N VAL A 76 -3.76 -7.51 -9.80
CA VAL A 76 -2.55 -8.30 -9.56
C VAL A 76 -2.88 -9.65 -8.97
N LYS A 77 -2.18 -10.69 -9.44
CA LYS A 77 -2.19 -11.98 -8.79
C LYS A 77 -1.31 -11.95 -7.54
N ASP A 78 -1.90 -12.19 -6.38
CA ASP A 78 -1.20 -12.27 -5.09
C ASP A 78 -1.60 -13.56 -4.37
N ARG A 79 -0.71 -14.55 -4.41
CA ARG A 79 -0.95 -15.89 -3.84
C ARG A 79 -2.20 -16.54 -4.45
N GLU A 80 -3.20 -16.80 -3.62
CA GLU A 80 -4.46 -17.45 -4.03
C GLU A 80 -5.57 -16.47 -4.40
N TYR A 81 -5.23 -15.19 -4.62
CA TYR A 81 -6.19 -14.15 -4.93
C TYR A 81 -5.80 -13.35 -6.17
N TYR A 82 -6.80 -12.91 -6.93
CA TYR A 82 -6.68 -11.68 -7.68
C TYR A 82 -7.11 -10.52 -6.79
N LEU A 83 -6.30 -9.48 -6.75
CA LEU A 83 -6.57 -8.24 -6.06
C LEU A 83 -6.80 -7.15 -7.09
N ILE A 84 -7.97 -6.50 -7.03
CA ILE A 84 -8.32 -5.40 -7.93
C ILE A 84 -8.51 -4.12 -7.11
N THR A 85 -7.90 -3.03 -7.55
CA THR A 85 -8.06 -1.70 -6.96
C THR A 85 -8.02 -0.64 -8.06
N GLN A 86 -8.43 0.59 -7.73
CA GLN A 86 -8.20 1.72 -8.63
C GLN A 86 -6.70 1.88 -8.92
N LYS A 87 -6.37 2.44 -10.08
CA LYS A 87 -4.97 2.73 -10.43
C LYS A 87 -4.31 3.56 -9.34
N ILE A 88 -3.13 3.13 -8.94
CA ILE A 88 -2.30 3.82 -7.95
C ILE A 88 -1.22 4.56 -8.73
N ASN A 89 -1.38 5.87 -8.83
CA ASN A 89 -0.38 6.71 -9.47
C ASN A 89 0.73 7.04 -8.47
N PRO A 90 1.99 7.03 -8.91
CA PRO A 90 3.10 7.50 -8.07
C PRO A 90 2.86 8.94 -7.64
N VAL A 91 3.16 9.24 -6.39
CA VAL A 91 3.01 10.58 -5.82
C VAL A 91 4.35 11.09 -5.32
N SER A 92 4.49 12.41 -5.31
CA SER A 92 5.61 13.12 -4.68
C SER A 92 5.11 14.50 -4.24
N VAL A 93 5.14 14.76 -2.94
CA VAL A 93 4.67 16.00 -2.31
C VAL A 93 5.77 16.56 -1.43
N LYS A 94 6.07 17.86 -1.57
CA LYS A 94 7.00 18.56 -0.69
C LYS A 94 6.29 19.00 0.58
N ILE A 95 6.93 18.76 1.71
CA ILE A 95 6.47 19.12 3.05
C ILE A 95 7.42 20.18 3.58
N HIS A 96 6.98 21.43 3.57
CA HIS A 96 7.73 22.52 4.15
C HIS A 96 7.64 22.51 5.67
N GLU A 97 8.57 23.16 6.32
CA GLU A 97 8.60 23.22 7.79
C GLU A 97 7.31 23.81 8.38
N SER A 98 6.69 24.76 7.69
CA SER A 98 5.42 25.39 8.06
C SER A 98 4.17 24.57 7.70
N THR A 99 4.33 23.36 7.15
CA THR A 99 3.18 22.52 6.75
C THR A 99 2.61 21.81 7.96
N ASP A 100 1.36 22.11 8.32
CA ASP A 100 0.67 21.46 9.44
C ASP A 100 0.08 20.11 9.07
N PHE A 101 -0.39 19.95 7.83
CA PHE A 101 -0.98 18.69 7.37
C PHE A 101 -0.95 18.55 5.84
N VAL A 102 -1.08 17.30 5.39
CA VAL A 102 -1.34 16.90 4.01
C VAL A 102 -2.59 16.01 3.99
N LYS A 103 -3.47 16.21 3.00
CA LYS A 103 -4.70 15.40 2.86
C LYS A 103 -4.55 14.26 1.85
N ASN A 104 -3.81 14.51 0.77
CA ASN A 104 -3.59 13.57 -0.33
C ASN A 104 -2.09 13.27 -0.46
N PRO A 105 -1.71 12.02 -0.72
CA PRO A 105 -2.53 10.82 -0.98
C PRO A 105 -3.08 10.16 0.30
N ILE A 106 -2.61 10.56 1.47
CA ILE A 106 -3.05 10.12 2.78
C ILE A 106 -3.06 11.32 3.74
N PHE A 107 -3.95 11.31 4.71
CA PHE A 107 -3.94 12.34 5.74
C PHE A 107 -2.76 12.12 6.70
N ILE A 108 -1.87 13.11 6.76
CA ILE A 108 -0.78 13.17 7.74
C ILE A 108 -0.79 14.57 8.37
N ASN A 109 -0.81 14.62 9.69
CA ASN A 109 -0.60 15.85 10.45
C ASN A 109 0.85 15.91 10.94
N PHE A 110 1.45 17.08 10.85
CA PHE A 110 2.82 17.36 11.25
C PHE A 110 2.82 18.38 12.40
N LYS A 111 3.64 18.17 13.39
CA LYS A 111 3.75 19.12 14.50
C LYS A 111 5.13 19.04 15.17
N LEU A 112 5.71 20.21 15.43
CA LEU A 112 6.87 20.33 16.33
C LEU A 112 6.38 20.27 17.79
N ILE A 113 7.00 19.46 18.62
CA ILE A 113 6.58 19.26 20.01
C ILE A 113 7.78 19.08 20.93
N ASP A 114 7.56 19.34 22.21
CA ASP A 114 8.48 18.94 23.25
C ASP A 114 8.28 17.44 23.61
N PRO A 115 9.37 16.67 23.72
CA PRO A 115 9.30 15.20 23.85
C PRO A 115 8.61 14.69 25.11
N SER A 116 8.52 15.52 26.17
CA SER A 116 8.04 15.13 27.50
C SER A 116 6.56 14.72 27.57
N SER A 117 5.77 14.96 26.51
CA SER A 117 4.30 14.81 26.51
C SER A 117 3.75 13.68 25.64
N GLN A 118 4.54 12.65 25.27
CA GLN A 118 4.15 11.79 24.15
C GLN A 118 3.69 10.36 24.45
N ASN A 119 2.56 10.01 23.87
CA ASN A 119 2.07 8.63 23.73
C ASN A 119 2.68 8.01 22.44
N LYS A 120 3.51 6.97 22.60
CA LYS A 120 4.17 6.25 21.50
C LYS A 120 3.15 5.34 20.79
N SER A 121 2.57 5.79 19.69
CA SER A 121 1.79 4.93 18.80
C SER A 121 2.67 4.40 17.68
N LYS A 122 2.54 3.10 17.33
CA LYS A 122 3.28 2.50 16.20
C LYS A 122 2.95 3.11 14.84
N LYS A 123 1.78 3.76 14.72
CA LYS A 123 1.34 4.43 13.47
C LYS A 123 1.92 5.83 13.30
N ASN A 124 2.49 6.41 14.35
CA ASN A 124 3.05 7.74 14.33
C ASN A 124 4.57 7.68 14.21
N ALA A 125 5.16 8.64 13.50
CA ALA A 125 6.59 8.84 13.51
C ALA A 125 6.94 9.94 14.53
N LEU A 126 7.94 9.67 15.34
CA LEU A 126 8.55 10.64 16.25
C LEU A 126 10.01 10.80 15.80
N LEU A 127 10.29 11.89 15.12
CA LEU A 127 11.57 12.14 14.46
C LEU A 127 12.36 13.19 15.24
N ASN A 128 13.67 13.04 15.26
CA ASN A 128 14.57 14.06 15.76
C ASN A 128 14.58 15.26 14.79
N TYR A 129 14.02 16.39 15.24
CA TYR A 129 13.89 17.58 14.40
C TYR A 129 15.24 18.12 13.89
N SER A 130 16.27 18.11 14.75
CA SER A 130 17.61 18.66 14.39
C SER A 130 18.31 17.88 13.25
N LYS A 131 17.86 16.65 12.97
CA LYS A 131 18.39 15.81 11.88
C LYS A 131 17.62 15.94 10.58
N LEU A 132 16.51 16.69 10.55
CA LEU A 132 15.68 16.84 9.35
C LEU A 132 16.16 18.01 8.51
N SER A 133 16.19 17.84 7.22
CA SER A 133 16.44 18.88 6.23
C SER A 133 15.18 19.14 5.42
N PHE A 134 14.57 20.31 5.62
CA PHE A 134 13.38 20.71 4.90
C PHE A 134 13.69 21.33 3.53
N PRO A 135 12.80 21.22 2.52
CA PRO A 135 11.51 20.52 2.60
C PRO A 135 11.67 19.00 2.60
N LEU A 136 10.89 18.30 3.46
CA LEU A 136 10.77 16.87 3.38
C LEU A 136 10.01 16.45 2.10
N THR A 137 10.15 15.20 1.69
CA THR A 137 9.43 14.66 0.53
C THR A 137 8.61 13.46 0.92
N LEU A 138 7.27 13.57 0.83
CA LEU A 138 6.37 12.43 0.92
C LEU A 138 6.19 11.84 -0.47
N ARG A 139 6.60 10.60 -0.69
CA ARG A 139 6.53 9.97 -2.01
C ARG A 139 6.20 8.49 -1.96
N SER A 140 5.74 7.95 -3.09
CA SER A 140 5.69 6.50 -3.29
C SER A 140 7.09 5.90 -3.19
N TYR A 141 7.18 4.67 -2.67
CA TYR A 141 8.45 3.94 -2.64
C TYR A 141 8.96 3.66 -4.08
N LYS A 142 10.27 3.50 -4.21
CA LYS A 142 10.93 3.17 -5.48
C LYS A 142 11.74 1.89 -5.32
N LYS A 143 11.93 1.16 -6.42
CA LYS A 143 12.83 0.01 -6.45
C LYS A 143 14.24 0.47 -6.07
N GLY A 144 14.87 -0.24 -5.13
CA GLY A 144 16.17 0.11 -4.60
C GLY A 144 16.15 0.93 -3.31
N ASP A 145 15.00 1.46 -2.89
CA ASP A 145 14.86 2.14 -1.60
C ASP A 145 15.31 1.24 -0.44
N TRP A 146 16.01 1.86 0.50
CA TRP A 146 16.47 1.22 1.72
C TRP A 146 16.38 2.19 2.91
N PHE A 147 16.35 1.65 4.10
CA PHE A 147 16.40 2.40 5.36
C PHE A 147 17.02 1.54 6.46
N ILE A 148 17.26 2.09 7.62
CA ILE A 148 17.69 1.33 8.81
C ILE A 148 16.49 1.28 9.75
N PRO A 149 15.75 0.15 9.83
CA PRO A 149 14.56 0.07 10.67
C PRO A 149 14.91 0.36 12.14
N SER A 150 14.12 1.18 12.81
CA SER A 150 14.31 1.50 14.21
C SER A 150 14.51 0.25 15.08
N GLY A 151 15.59 0.20 15.88
CA GLY A 151 16.02 -0.96 16.64
C GLY A 151 16.96 -1.92 15.89
N MET A 152 17.36 -1.57 14.66
CA MET A 152 18.34 -2.33 13.88
C MET A 152 19.58 -1.47 13.56
N THR A 153 20.71 -2.11 13.30
CA THR A 153 21.99 -1.45 12.95
C THR A 153 22.30 -1.50 11.46
N GLY A 154 21.68 -2.41 10.72
CA GLY A 154 21.96 -2.64 9.30
C GLY A 154 20.95 -2.03 8.35
N LYS A 155 21.42 -1.67 7.15
CA LYS A 155 20.56 -1.25 6.03
C LYS A 155 19.65 -2.40 5.61
N LYS A 156 18.39 -2.11 5.40
CA LYS A 156 17.39 -3.06 4.91
C LYS A 156 16.73 -2.49 3.65
N LYS A 157 16.76 -3.25 2.55
CA LYS A 157 15.98 -2.89 1.36
C LYS A 157 14.50 -2.88 1.71
N LEU A 158 13.76 -1.91 1.16
CA LEU A 158 12.33 -1.81 1.41
C LEU A 158 11.56 -3.02 0.85
N SER A 159 12.06 -3.62 -0.25
CA SER A 159 11.55 -4.89 -0.79
C SER A 159 11.59 -6.03 0.23
N ASP A 160 12.69 -6.15 0.97
CA ASP A 160 12.90 -7.22 1.96
C ASP A 160 12.06 -6.93 3.22
N TYR A 161 11.96 -5.64 3.60
CA TYR A 161 11.07 -5.21 4.67
C TYR A 161 9.60 -5.57 4.37
N PHE A 162 9.15 -5.42 3.12
CA PHE A 162 7.79 -5.80 2.71
C PHE A 162 7.55 -7.30 2.81
N ILE A 163 8.53 -8.12 2.44
CA ILE A 163 8.45 -9.59 2.55
C ILE A 163 8.30 -10.00 3.99
N ASP A 164 9.19 -9.51 4.87
CA ASP A 164 9.19 -9.85 6.29
C ASP A 164 7.90 -9.44 7.02
N ASN A 165 7.31 -8.33 6.59
CA ASN A 165 6.06 -7.82 7.16
C ASN A 165 4.81 -8.27 6.39
N LYS A 166 4.94 -9.24 5.45
CA LYS A 166 3.86 -9.88 4.70
C LYS A 166 2.95 -8.90 3.96
N PHE A 167 3.52 -7.82 3.42
CA PHE A 167 2.77 -6.88 2.59
C PHE A 167 2.18 -7.59 1.38
N SER A 168 0.92 -7.32 1.08
CA SER A 168 0.32 -7.70 -0.20
C SER A 168 0.95 -6.89 -1.34
N MET A 169 0.75 -7.32 -2.58
CA MET A 169 1.23 -6.58 -3.75
C MET A 169 0.62 -5.18 -3.83
N ILE A 170 -0.64 -5.02 -3.42
CA ILE A 170 -1.31 -3.72 -3.36
C ILE A 170 -0.73 -2.84 -2.25
N ASP A 171 -0.48 -3.41 -1.05
CA ASP A 171 0.12 -2.64 0.05
C ASP A 171 1.50 -2.12 -0.32
N LYS A 172 2.31 -2.91 -1.03
CA LYS A 172 3.59 -2.46 -1.59
C LYS A 172 3.41 -1.25 -2.50
N LYS A 173 2.45 -1.30 -3.44
CA LYS A 173 2.17 -0.18 -4.36
C LYS A 173 1.63 1.06 -3.65
N LYS A 174 0.83 0.89 -2.60
CA LYS A 174 0.28 1.99 -1.79
C LYS A 174 1.29 2.56 -0.79
N CYS A 175 2.41 1.87 -0.56
CA CYS A 175 3.37 2.29 0.45
C CYS A 175 3.99 3.65 0.12
N LEU A 176 3.94 4.54 1.10
CA LEU A 176 4.54 5.86 1.06
C LEU A 176 5.75 5.91 1.99
N VAL A 177 6.72 6.72 1.61
CA VAL A 177 7.88 7.04 2.44
C VAL A 177 8.00 8.55 2.61
N LEU A 178 8.36 8.97 3.82
CA LEU A 178 8.77 10.34 4.09
C LEU A 178 10.30 10.39 4.04
N CYS A 179 10.83 11.30 3.25
CA CYS A 179 12.26 11.45 3.06
C CYS A 179 12.75 12.83 3.54
N SER A 180 13.93 12.87 4.12
CA SER A 180 14.75 14.06 4.32
C SER A 180 15.90 14.00 3.34
N GLN A 181 15.91 14.88 2.35
CA GLN A 181 16.76 14.75 1.17
C GLN A 181 16.57 13.37 0.50
N GLU A 182 17.64 12.56 0.39
CA GLU A 182 17.58 11.22 -0.21
C GLU A 182 17.28 10.11 0.80
N ASP A 183 17.39 10.40 2.11
CA ASP A 183 17.21 9.41 3.16
C ASP A 183 15.73 9.21 3.51
N ILE A 184 15.28 7.96 3.56
CA ILE A 184 13.98 7.61 4.11
C ILE A 184 14.06 7.78 5.63
N VAL A 185 13.22 8.68 6.18
CA VAL A 185 13.12 8.90 7.62
C VAL A 185 11.97 8.14 8.25
N TRP A 186 10.95 7.80 7.44
CA TRP A 186 9.78 7.05 7.89
C TRP A 186 9.13 6.27 6.75
N VAL A 187 8.90 4.98 6.95
CA VAL A 187 7.95 4.20 6.15
C VAL A 187 6.58 4.47 6.73
N VAL A 188 5.75 5.22 6.02
CA VAL A 188 4.51 5.83 6.54
C VAL A 188 3.56 4.78 7.12
N GLY A 189 3.12 5.00 8.36
CA GLY A 189 2.26 4.07 9.10
C GLY A 189 2.95 2.81 9.62
N HIS A 190 4.27 2.68 9.42
CA HIS A 190 5.03 1.49 9.79
C HIS A 190 6.21 1.81 10.70
N ARG A 191 7.39 2.10 10.16
CA ARG A 191 8.61 2.20 10.96
C ARG A 191 9.46 3.41 10.60
N VAL A 192 10.02 4.03 11.62
CA VAL A 192 10.99 5.13 11.51
C VAL A 192 12.38 4.56 11.22
N ASP A 193 13.20 5.32 10.52
CA ASP A 193 14.63 5.02 10.36
C ASP A 193 15.38 5.32 11.67
N GLU A 194 16.27 4.42 12.05
CA GLU A 194 17.02 4.51 13.31
C GLU A 194 17.87 5.78 13.40
N ARG A 195 18.41 6.27 12.29
CA ARG A 195 19.24 7.48 12.25
C ARG A 195 18.46 8.74 12.63
N TYR A 196 17.16 8.77 12.35
CA TYR A 196 16.25 9.91 12.51
C TYR A 196 15.31 9.76 13.72
N LYS A 197 15.36 8.64 14.39
CA LYS A 197 14.58 8.39 15.59
C LYS A 197 14.93 9.39 16.69
N LEU A 198 13.93 9.84 17.41
CA LEU A 198 14.14 10.66 18.61
C LEU A 198 14.81 9.82 19.71
N VAL A 199 15.92 10.30 20.23
CA VAL A 199 16.65 9.69 21.37
C VAL A 199 16.79 10.73 22.45
N GLY A 200 16.22 10.43 23.63
CA GLY A 200 16.26 11.35 24.79
C GLY A 200 15.12 12.37 24.83
N THR A 201 15.16 13.25 25.84
CA THR A 201 14.10 14.25 26.12
C THR A 201 14.55 15.69 25.86
N GLN A 202 15.79 15.91 25.48
CA GLN A 202 16.38 17.26 25.35
C GLN A 202 16.25 17.86 23.95
N GLU A 203 15.85 17.06 22.94
CA GLU A 203 15.75 17.48 21.55
C GLU A 203 14.31 17.74 21.15
N LYS A 204 14.06 18.76 20.34
CA LYS A 204 12.73 18.98 19.73
C LYS A 204 12.34 17.79 18.87
N ALA A 205 11.11 17.38 18.99
CA ALA A 205 10.55 16.26 18.23
C ALA A 205 9.61 16.76 17.13
N TYR A 206 9.77 16.20 15.94
CA TYR A 206 8.83 16.38 14.84
C TYR A 206 7.93 15.14 14.77
N ILE A 207 6.66 15.32 15.09
CA ILE A 207 5.69 14.23 15.08
C ILE A 207 4.90 14.23 13.77
N CYS A 208 4.81 13.04 13.15
CA CYS A 208 3.97 12.79 11.99
C CYS A 208 2.90 11.77 12.38
N ARG A 209 1.62 12.16 12.26
CA ARG A 209 0.47 11.32 12.65
C ARG A 209 -0.42 11.02 11.45
N THR A 210 -0.64 9.75 11.17
CA THR A 210 -1.70 9.30 10.26
C THR A 210 -3.01 9.13 11.02
N LYS A 211 -4.14 9.28 10.32
CA LYS A 211 -5.46 8.92 10.88
C LYS A 211 -5.64 7.41 10.99
#